data_e4c51cb50cbcc22ebd71a298ca60bf74
#
_entry.id   e4c51cb50cbcc22ebd71a298ca60bf74
#
_cell.length_a   1.000
_cell.length_b   1.000
_cell.length_c   1.000
_cell.angle_alpha   90.00
_cell.angle_beta   90.00
_cell.angle_gamma   90.00
#
_symmetry.space_group_name_H-M   'P 1'
#
loop_
_entity.id
_entity.type
_entity.pdbx_description
1 polymer ?
#
loop_
_entity_poly.entity_id
_entity_poly.type
_entity_poly.pdbx_seq_one_letter_code
_entity_poly.pdbx_strand_id
1 'polypeptide(L)'
;MTFTLPAADLLIRSVALAGLCALGSAVAATGTPTPAARPATAKTAAGKKAPARPIDLGPAEASADQVAAAEQVYYGVYDCEFNQTVHIEKDAKHAAYVDVKNGKAMWIMKPVLSSTGAIRLEDIKGETLMVQISSKSMLLNVKTAHRIVDDCVSPKQRELIEAAKAAKAAEVAKAAADAASAAMAASAPSTTTAIAPAEAASASK
;
A
#
# COMPACT_ATOMS: atom_id res chain seq x y z
N MET A 1 7.01 12.80 -43.45
CA MET A 1 8.11 12.92 -42.52
C MET A 1 8.23 11.63 -41.74
N THR A 2 9.15 10.79 -42.20
CA THR A 2 9.39 9.43 -41.70
C THR A 2 10.41 9.48 -40.55
N PHE A 3 9.99 9.13 -39.33
CA PHE A 3 10.89 9.00 -38.20
C PHE A 3 11.43 7.58 -38.10
N THR A 4 12.71 7.42 -38.34
CA THR A 4 13.47 6.19 -38.20
C THR A 4 13.96 6.10 -36.75
N LEU A 5 13.56 5.05 -36.02
CA LEU A 5 14.05 4.70 -34.66
C LEU A 5 15.37 3.92 -34.79
N PRO A 6 16.40 4.23 -33.99
CA PRO A 6 17.59 3.38 -33.91
C PRO A 6 17.37 2.19 -32.97
N ALA A 7 17.72 1.02 -33.46
CA ALA A 7 17.83 -0.21 -32.68
C ALA A 7 19.02 -0.10 -31.72
N ALA A 8 18.79 -0.24 -30.41
CA ALA A 8 19.83 -0.36 -29.39
C ALA A 8 20.00 -1.84 -29.01
N ASP A 9 21.20 -2.29 -29.21
CA ASP A 9 21.77 -3.60 -28.88
C ASP A 9 21.50 -4.06 -27.44
N LEU A 10 20.92 -5.24 -27.30
CA LEU A 10 20.71 -5.91 -26.02
C LEU A 10 21.85 -6.95 -25.82
N LEU A 11 22.93 -6.55 -25.16
CA LEU A 11 23.99 -7.45 -24.74
C LEU A 11 23.55 -8.26 -23.52
N ILE A 12 23.20 -9.50 -23.75
CA ILE A 12 22.95 -10.55 -22.77
C ILE A 12 24.30 -10.96 -22.16
N ARG A 13 24.55 -10.62 -20.91
CA ARG A 13 25.64 -11.19 -20.10
C ARG A 13 25.10 -12.34 -19.27
N SER A 14 25.31 -13.55 -19.78
CA SER A 14 25.18 -14.80 -19.03
C SER A 14 26.31 -14.90 -18.02
N VAL A 15 26.00 -14.94 -16.72
CA VAL A 15 26.92 -15.35 -15.67
C VAL A 15 26.48 -16.74 -15.21
N ALA A 16 27.20 -17.75 -15.67
CA ALA A 16 27.16 -19.10 -15.14
C ALA A 16 28.00 -19.14 -13.84
N LEU A 17 27.36 -19.48 -12.72
CA LEU A 17 28.09 -19.83 -11.49
C LEU A 17 27.76 -21.26 -11.11
N ALA A 18 28.68 -22.17 -11.45
CA ALA A 18 28.73 -23.53 -10.95
C ALA A 18 29.30 -23.49 -9.54
N GLY A 19 28.54 -23.95 -8.55
CA GLY A 19 28.96 -24.11 -7.15
C GLY A 19 28.71 -25.53 -6.69
N LEU A 20 29.75 -26.30 -6.67
CA LEU A 20 29.94 -27.68 -6.18
C LEU A 20 30.16 -27.63 -4.66
N CYS A 21 29.35 -28.34 -3.83
CA CYS A 21 29.72 -28.77 -2.45
C CYS A 21 28.79 -29.91 -2.05
N ALA A 22 29.27 -31.13 -2.03
CA ALA A 22 29.97 -31.84 -0.98
C ALA A 22 29.08 -32.44 0.10
N LEU A 23 28.98 -33.74 0.00
CA LEU A 23 28.74 -34.81 0.97
C LEU A 23 28.97 -34.45 2.47
N GLY A 24 28.05 -34.80 3.31
CA GLY A 24 28.13 -34.80 4.79
C GLY A 24 27.22 -35.83 5.42
N SER A 25 27.70 -37.03 5.57
CA SER A 25 27.61 -38.02 6.63
C SER A 25 26.36 -38.19 7.47
N ALA A 26 25.76 -39.37 7.35
CA ALA A 26 24.82 -40.00 8.24
C ALA A 26 25.46 -40.32 9.61
N VAL A 27 24.72 -40.06 10.70
CA VAL A 27 24.94 -40.70 12.01
C VAL A 27 23.62 -41.34 12.43
N ALA A 28 23.61 -42.64 12.40
CA ALA A 28 22.58 -43.49 12.97
C ALA A 28 22.81 -43.61 14.47
N ALA A 29 21.85 -43.23 15.30
CA ALA A 29 21.79 -43.59 16.72
C ALA A 29 20.59 -44.47 16.93
N THR A 30 20.86 -45.77 17.09
CA THR A 30 19.96 -46.82 17.57
C THR A 30 19.77 -46.65 19.07
N GLY A 31 18.59 -46.26 19.50
CA GLY A 31 18.15 -46.26 20.89
C GLY A 31 16.91 -47.10 21.08
N THR A 32 17.11 -48.28 21.65
CA THR A 32 16.07 -49.23 22.03
C THR A 32 15.26 -48.73 23.23
N PRO A 33 13.93 -48.69 23.21
CA PRO A 33 13.15 -48.42 24.42
C PRO A 33 12.80 -49.69 25.18
N THR A 34 13.17 -49.72 26.44
CA THR A 34 12.72 -50.67 27.47
C THR A 34 11.28 -50.40 27.85
N PRO A 35 10.40 -51.42 28.02
CA PRO A 35 9.04 -51.24 28.45
C PRO A 35 8.92 -51.23 30.00
N ALA A 36 8.37 -50.18 30.57
CA ALA A 36 7.98 -50.16 31.98
C ALA A 36 6.51 -49.88 32.16
N ALA A 37 5.86 -50.94 32.68
CA ALA A 37 4.70 -50.98 33.58
C ALA A 37 3.59 -49.94 33.49
N ARG A 38 2.46 -50.48 33.11
CA ARG A 38 1.08 -50.00 33.29
C ARG A 38 0.67 -50.04 34.76
N PRO A 39 -0.10 -49.09 35.28
CA PRO A 39 -1.25 -49.39 36.12
C PRO A 39 -2.57 -48.97 35.44
N ALA A 40 -3.49 -49.92 35.51
CA ALA A 40 -4.88 -49.73 35.15
C ALA A 40 -5.59 -48.94 36.24
N THR A 41 -6.49 -48.06 35.87
CA THR A 41 -7.85 -47.87 36.36
C THR A 41 -8.31 -46.45 36.17
N ALA A 42 -9.32 -46.21 35.37
CA ALA A 42 -10.64 -45.73 35.75
C ALA A 42 -11.45 -45.45 34.51
N LYS A 43 -12.45 -46.24 34.24
CA LYS A 43 -13.55 -45.91 33.33
C LYS A 43 -14.32 -44.74 33.91
N THR A 44 -14.13 -43.57 33.34
CA THR A 44 -15.08 -42.47 33.44
C THR A 44 -15.78 -42.36 32.11
N ALA A 45 -17.05 -42.62 32.09
CA ALA A 45 -17.95 -42.51 30.96
C ALA A 45 -17.96 -41.01 30.53
N ALA A 46 -17.13 -40.67 29.56
CA ALA A 46 -17.22 -39.39 28.87
C ALA A 46 -18.43 -39.48 27.94
N GLY A 47 -19.49 -38.80 28.34
CA GLY A 47 -20.62 -38.53 27.45
C GLY A 47 -20.08 -37.91 26.13
N LYS A 48 -20.47 -38.52 25.03
CA LYS A 48 -20.30 -37.98 23.69
C LYS A 48 -20.98 -36.60 23.65
N LYS A 49 -20.21 -35.54 23.95
CA LYS A 49 -20.61 -34.21 23.62
C LYS A 49 -20.57 -34.13 22.08
N ALA A 50 -21.77 -34.13 21.47
CA ALA A 50 -21.88 -33.85 20.04
C ALA A 50 -21.05 -32.61 19.72
N PRO A 51 -20.31 -32.59 18.61
CA PRO A 51 -19.61 -31.35 18.22
C PRO A 51 -20.67 -30.28 18.10
N ALA A 52 -20.59 -29.26 18.97
CA ALA A 52 -21.40 -28.08 18.85
C ALA A 52 -21.13 -27.53 17.43
N ARG A 53 -22.17 -27.52 16.59
CA ARG A 53 -22.12 -26.81 15.33
C ARG A 53 -21.62 -25.40 15.70
N PRO A 54 -20.60 -24.81 14.99
CA PRO A 54 -20.27 -23.43 15.16
C PRO A 54 -21.57 -22.65 14.94
N ILE A 55 -22.07 -22.01 15.98
CA ILE A 55 -23.15 -21.05 15.85
C ILE A 55 -22.52 -19.96 14.98
N ASP A 56 -23.02 -19.79 13.79
CA ASP A 56 -22.65 -18.70 12.90
C ASP A 56 -23.23 -17.42 13.54
N LEU A 57 -22.50 -16.95 14.55
CA LEU A 57 -22.77 -15.72 15.29
C LEU A 57 -22.34 -14.57 14.40
N GLY A 58 -22.80 -14.38 13.22
CA GLY A 58 -22.51 -13.23 12.38
C GLY A 58 -21.31 -12.33 12.78
N PRO A 59 -21.00 -11.27 12.10
CA PRO A 59 -19.93 -10.38 12.53
C PRO A 59 -20.21 -9.79 13.92
N ALA A 60 -19.17 -9.60 14.72
CA ALA A 60 -19.26 -8.95 16.03
C ALA A 60 -19.84 -7.53 15.92
N GLU A 61 -20.44 -7.04 16.98
CA GLU A 61 -20.91 -5.65 17.02
C GLU A 61 -19.76 -4.67 16.77
N ALA A 62 -20.01 -3.63 15.95
CA ALA A 62 -19.00 -2.69 15.54
C ALA A 62 -18.57 -1.78 16.69
N SER A 63 -17.27 -1.62 16.90
CA SER A 63 -16.71 -0.65 17.84
C SER A 63 -16.81 0.79 17.29
N ALA A 64 -16.69 1.78 18.16
CA ALA A 64 -16.66 3.19 17.76
C ALA A 64 -15.55 3.48 16.73
N ASP A 65 -14.36 2.89 16.90
CA ASP A 65 -13.24 3.04 15.97
C ASP A 65 -13.56 2.42 14.60
N GLN A 66 -14.27 1.31 14.58
CA GLN A 66 -14.73 0.68 13.34
C GLN A 66 -15.76 1.56 12.62
N VAL A 67 -16.68 2.17 13.34
CA VAL A 67 -17.65 3.10 12.75
C VAL A 67 -16.93 4.30 12.13
N ALA A 68 -15.98 4.90 12.84
CA ALA A 68 -15.18 6.00 12.32
C ALA A 68 -14.33 5.59 11.09
N ALA A 69 -13.79 4.37 11.07
CA ALA A 69 -13.08 3.85 9.93
C ALA A 69 -14.01 3.61 8.72
N ALA A 70 -15.24 3.14 8.96
CA ALA A 70 -16.23 2.89 7.91
C ALA A 70 -16.64 4.19 7.19
N GLU A 71 -16.65 5.32 7.86
CA GLU A 71 -16.94 6.63 7.24
C GLU A 71 -15.85 7.07 6.26
N GLN A 72 -14.63 6.59 6.43
CA GLN A 72 -13.48 6.94 5.58
C GLN A 72 -13.30 5.98 4.40
N VAL A 73 -14.03 4.87 4.35
CA VAL A 73 -13.95 3.91 3.26
C VAL A 73 -14.33 4.56 1.93
N TYR A 74 -13.53 4.30 0.91
CA TYR A 74 -13.89 4.66 -0.46
C TYR A 74 -14.85 3.60 -1.00
N TYR A 75 -16.13 3.95 -1.04
CA TYR A 75 -17.19 3.10 -1.57
C TYR A 75 -17.31 3.25 -3.09
N GLY A 76 -17.91 2.28 -3.73
CA GLY A 76 -18.26 2.29 -5.14
C GLY A 76 -17.61 1.19 -5.95
N VAL A 77 -17.59 1.40 -7.27
CA VAL A 77 -17.04 0.48 -8.25
C VAL A 77 -15.59 0.87 -8.55
N TYR A 78 -14.70 -0.10 -8.47
CA TYR A 78 -13.28 0.06 -8.73
C TYR A 78 -12.91 -0.57 -10.05
N ASP A 79 -12.18 0.15 -10.88
CA ASP A 79 -11.51 -0.40 -12.05
C ASP A 79 -10.11 -0.85 -11.63
N CYS A 80 -9.80 -2.10 -11.91
CA CYS A 80 -8.57 -2.77 -11.49
C CYS A 80 -7.76 -3.24 -12.70
N GLU A 81 -6.55 -3.78 -12.44
CA GLU A 81 -5.75 -4.42 -13.48
C GLU A 81 -6.51 -5.56 -14.19
N PHE A 82 -6.09 -5.87 -15.42
CA PHE A 82 -6.68 -6.93 -16.27
C PHE A 82 -8.20 -6.83 -16.47
N ASN A 83 -8.75 -5.60 -16.52
CA ASN A 83 -10.19 -5.34 -16.63
C ASN A 83 -11.04 -6.02 -15.55
N GLN A 84 -10.46 -6.26 -14.40
CA GLN A 84 -11.22 -6.73 -13.23
C GLN A 84 -11.92 -5.56 -12.56
N THR A 85 -13.03 -5.88 -11.89
CA THR A 85 -13.84 -4.90 -11.18
C THR A 85 -14.08 -5.37 -9.76
N VAL A 86 -13.90 -4.46 -8.80
CA VAL A 86 -14.24 -4.68 -7.40
C VAL A 86 -15.36 -3.72 -7.02
N HIS A 87 -16.40 -4.24 -6.38
CA HIS A 87 -17.50 -3.43 -5.85
C HIS A 87 -17.39 -3.38 -4.34
N ILE A 88 -17.49 -2.18 -3.77
CA ILE A 88 -17.45 -1.95 -2.33
C ILE A 88 -18.70 -1.19 -1.91
N GLU A 89 -19.50 -1.83 -1.06
CA GLU A 89 -20.78 -1.30 -0.59
C GLU A 89 -20.85 -1.44 0.94
N LYS A 90 -21.71 -0.63 1.56
CA LYS A 90 -22.01 -0.82 2.99
C LYS A 90 -22.82 -2.11 3.15
N ASP A 91 -22.46 -2.94 4.13
CA ASP A 91 -23.27 -4.11 4.46
C ASP A 91 -24.66 -3.65 4.95
N ALA A 92 -25.69 -4.24 4.36
CA ALA A 92 -27.09 -3.87 4.68
C ALA A 92 -27.56 -4.44 6.03
N LYS A 93 -26.89 -5.47 6.55
CA LYS A 93 -27.28 -6.23 7.75
C LYS A 93 -26.47 -5.84 8.97
N HIS A 94 -25.21 -5.47 8.78
CA HIS A 94 -24.26 -5.23 9.86
C HIS A 94 -23.70 -3.82 9.78
N ALA A 95 -24.08 -3.00 10.75
CA ALA A 95 -23.62 -1.61 10.80
C ALA A 95 -22.07 -1.54 10.83
N ALA A 96 -21.52 -0.61 10.06
CA ALA A 96 -20.07 -0.37 9.92
C ALA A 96 -19.25 -1.57 9.38
N TYR A 97 -19.93 -2.54 8.75
CA TYR A 97 -19.28 -3.54 7.91
C TYR A 97 -19.43 -3.19 6.43
N VAL A 98 -18.61 -3.80 5.63
CA VAL A 98 -18.48 -3.50 4.20
C VAL A 98 -18.52 -4.79 3.39
N ASP A 99 -19.37 -4.82 2.37
CA ASP A 99 -19.40 -5.87 1.37
C ASP A 99 -18.38 -5.56 0.28
N VAL A 100 -17.44 -6.46 0.06
CA VAL A 100 -16.47 -6.42 -1.02
C VAL A 100 -16.73 -7.56 -1.98
N LYS A 101 -16.97 -7.24 -3.27
CA LYS A 101 -17.29 -8.21 -4.32
C LYS A 101 -16.27 -8.12 -5.44
N ASN A 102 -15.72 -9.27 -5.84
CA ASN A 102 -14.88 -9.42 -7.03
C ASN A 102 -15.38 -10.62 -7.83
N GLY A 103 -15.96 -10.38 -9.00
CA GLY A 103 -16.58 -11.41 -9.82
C GLY A 103 -17.68 -12.17 -9.06
N LYS A 104 -17.44 -13.47 -8.78
CA LYS A 104 -18.38 -14.31 -8.02
C LYS A 104 -18.07 -14.38 -6.52
N ALA A 105 -16.94 -13.89 -6.10
CA ALA A 105 -16.53 -13.89 -4.71
C ALA A 105 -17.08 -12.66 -3.98
N MET A 106 -17.48 -12.84 -2.72
CA MET A 106 -17.97 -11.79 -1.85
C MET A 106 -17.44 -12.03 -0.43
N TRP A 107 -17.03 -10.94 0.20
CA TRP A 107 -16.52 -10.92 1.57
C TRP A 107 -17.22 -9.84 2.38
N ILE A 108 -17.59 -10.16 3.61
CA ILE A 108 -18.00 -9.18 4.61
C ILE A 108 -16.72 -8.76 5.34
N MET A 109 -16.41 -7.48 5.29
CA MET A 109 -15.15 -6.96 5.80
C MET A 109 -15.35 -5.92 6.88
N LYS A 110 -14.45 -5.93 7.84
CA LYS A 110 -14.35 -4.97 8.93
C LYS A 110 -13.38 -3.86 8.55
N PRO A 111 -13.81 -2.59 8.49
CA PRO A 111 -12.91 -1.46 8.30
C PRO A 111 -12.03 -1.21 9.52
N VAL A 112 -10.75 -0.95 9.28
CA VAL A 112 -9.76 -0.58 10.29
C VAL A 112 -8.89 0.55 9.72
N LEU A 113 -8.77 1.64 10.45
CA LEU A 113 -7.90 2.74 10.07
C LEU A 113 -6.48 2.44 10.53
N SER A 114 -5.53 2.47 9.60
CA SER A 114 -4.11 2.35 9.91
C SER A 114 -3.53 3.68 10.41
N SER A 115 -2.49 3.62 11.24
CA SER A 115 -1.71 4.79 11.67
C SER A 115 -1.10 5.59 10.51
N THR A 116 -0.96 4.98 9.34
CA THR A 116 -0.46 5.62 8.11
C THR A 116 -1.56 6.29 7.29
N GLY A 117 -2.82 6.27 7.76
CA GLY A 117 -3.97 6.78 7.02
C GLY A 117 -4.51 5.83 5.94
N ALA A 118 -3.95 4.64 5.79
CA ALA A 118 -4.51 3.61 4.92
C ALA A 118 -5.73 2.98 5.60
N ILE A 119 -6.77 2.70 4.83
CA ILE A 119 -7.95 1.97 5.30
C ILE A 119 -7.77 0.51 4.96
N ARG A 120 -7.88 -0.35 5.97
CA ARG A 120 -7.83 -1.80 5.82
C ARG A 120 -9.22 -2.37 5.98
N LEU A 121 -9.68 -3.13 5.02
CA LEU A 121 -10.92 -3.89 5.11
C LEU A 121 -10.53 -5.34 5.35
N GLU A 122 -10.71 -5.81 6.58
CA GLU A 122 -10.32 -7.15 7.02
C GLU A 122 -11.52 -8.10 6.94
N ASP A 123 -11.40 -9.17 6.17
CA ASP A 123 -12.41 -10.21 6.09
C ASP A 123 -12.67 -10.82 7.48
N ILE A 124 -13.94 -11.01 7.84
CA ILE A 124 -14.35 -11.63 9.11
C ILE A 124 -13.79 -13.04 9.29
N LYS A 125 -13.45 -13.74 8.20
CA LYS A 125 -12.80 -15.06 8.21
C LYS A 125 -11.28 -14.96 8.35
N GLY A 126 -10.71 -13.77 8.25
CA GLY A 126 -9.27 -13.54 8.34
C GLY A 126 -8.48 -14.11 7.17
N GLU A 127 -9.09 -14.28 6.01
CA GLU A 127 -8.44 -14.83 4.80
C GLU A 127 -8.08 -13.78 3.78
N THR A 128 -8.89 -12.74 3.69
CA THR A 128 -8.78 -11.71 2.66
C THR A 128 -8.67 -10.33 3.30
N LEU A 129 -7.89 -9.47 2.68
CA LEU A 129 -7.67 -8.09 3.11
C LEU A 129 -7.75 -7.19 1.89
N MET A 130 -8.52 -6.11 1.96
CA MET A 130 -8.40 -5.03 1.01
C MET A 130 -7.75 -3.82 1.66
N VAL A 131 -6.77 -3.26 0.99
CA VAL A 131 -6.05 -2.05 1.43
C VAL A 131 -6.41 -0.91 0.50
N GLN A 132 -6.87 0.20 1.06
CA GLN A 132 -7.18 1.43 0.33
C GLN A 132 -6.22 2.53 0.76
N ILE A 133 -5.53 3.13 -0.19
CA ILE A 133 -4.75 4.35 -0.02
C ILE A 133 -5.28 5.42 -0.97
N SER A 134 -4.83 6.66 -0.85
CA SER A 134 -5.34 7.77 -1.67
C SER A 134 -5.15 7.59 -3.18
N SER A 135 -4.15 6.81 -3.61
CA SER A 135 -3.82 6.63 -5.03
C SER A 135 -4.34 5.34 -5.64
N LYS A 136 -4.49 4.29 -4.86
CA LYS A 136 -4.94 2.98 -5.33
C LYS A 136 -5.43 2.07 -4.19
N SER A 137 -6.01 0.95 -4.58
CA SER A 137 -6.39 -0.11 -3.64
C SER A 137 -5.95 -1.46 -4.17
N MET A 138 -5.83 -2.45 -3.28
CA MET A 138 -5.47 -3.81 -3.63
C MET A 138 -6.20 -4.82 -2.76
N LEU A 139 -6.57 -5.94 -3.34
CA LEU A 139 -7.18 -7.08 -2.67
C LEU A 139 -6.20 -8.24 -2.61
N LEU A 140 -5.94 -8.77 -1.43
CA LEU A 140 -4.95 -9.82 -1.21
C LEU A 140 -5.46 -10.92 -0.29
N ASN A 141 -4.96 -12.13 -0.48
CA ASN A 141 -5.15 -13.24 0.44
C ASN A 141 -4.04 -13.19 1.50
N VAL A 142 -4.43 -13.07 2.77
CA VAL A 142 -3.48 -12.88 3.88
C VAL A 142 -2.72 -14.15 4.21
N LYS A 143 -3.36 -15.33 4.03
CA LYS A 143 -2.76 -16.62 4.38
C LYS A 143 -1.67 -17.05 3.40
N THR A 144 -1.88 -16.77 2.12
CA THR A 144 -0.95 -17.13 1.06
C THR A 144 -0.04 -16.00 0.61
N ALA A 145 -0.25 -14.79 1.15
CA ALA A 145 0.39 -13.54 0.73
C ALA A 145 0.25 -13.26 -0.78
N HIS A 146 -0.79 -13.80 -1.41
CA HIS A 146 -1.05 -13.66 -2.84
C HIS A 146 -1.97 -12.47 -3.09
N ARG A 147 -1.64 -11.62 -4.06
CA ARG A 147 -2.54 -10.56 -4.55
C ARG A 147 -3.63 -11.19 -5.41
N ILE A 148 -4.87 -10.92 -5.07
CA ILE A 148 -6.04 -11.36 -5.84
C ILE A 148 -6.27 -10.38 -6.99
N VAL A 149 -6.23 -9.07 -6.67
CA VAL A 149 -6.37 -7.96 -7.64
C VAL A 149 -5.55 -6.77 -7.16
N ASP A 150 -4.86 -6.09 -8.07
CA ASP A 150 -4.08 -4.86 -7.77
C ASP A 150 -4.53 -3.69 -8.64
N ASP A 151 -3.92 -2.52 -8.39
CA ASP A 151 -4.15 -1.27 -9.11
C ASP A 151 -5.63 -0.87 -9.24
N CYS A 152 -6.43 -1.21 -8.23
CA CYS A 152 -7.82 -0.83 -8.16
C CYS A 152 -7.97 0.66 -7.85
N VAL A 153 -8.73 1.39 -8.66
CA VAL A 153 -8.95 2.82 -8.49
C VAL A 153 -10.45 3.11 -8.50
N SER A 154 -10.93 3.68 -7.40
CA SER A 154 -12.31 4.17 -7.29
C SER A 154 -12.47 5.55 -7.95
N PRO A 155 -13.70 6.00 -8.24
CA PRO A 155 -13.95 7.37 -8.69
C PRO A 155 -13.37 8.42 -7.74
N LYS A 156 -13.51 8.21 -6.43
CA LYS A 156 -12.97 9.11 -5.42
C LYS A 156 -11.44 9.19 -5.42
N GLN A 157 -10.78 8.05 -5.59
CA GLN A 157 -9.32 8.03 -5.71
C GLN A 157 -8.84 8.72 -6.99
N ARG A 158 -9.57 8.61 -8.11
CA ARG A 158 -9.27 9.38 -9.33
C ARG A 158 -9.29 10.88 -9.08
N GLU A 159 -10.33 11.38 -8.42
CA GLU A 159 -10.41 12.79 -8.04
C GLU A 159 -9.20 13.23 -7.20
N LEU A 160 -8.81 12.42 -6.20
CA LEU A 160 -7.67 12.70 -5.35
C LEU A 160 -6.34 12.70 -6.13
N ILE A 161 -6.17 11.76 -7.06
CA ILE A 161 -5.00 11.68 -7.93
C ILE A 161 -4.91 12.92 -8.82
N GLU A 162 -5.99 13.33 -9.45
CA GLU A 162 -6.01 14.52 -10.31
C GLU A 162 -5.78 15.80 -9.50
N ALA A 163 -6.39 15.91 -8.32
CA ALA A 163 -6.14 17.03 -7.42
C ALA A 163 -4.66 17.11 -6.98
N ALA A 164 -4.06 15.96 -6.64
CA ALA A 164 -2.65 15.91 -6.27
C ALA A 164 -1.72 16.26 -7.45
N LYS A 165 -2.03 15.83 -8.65
CA LYS A 165 -1.29 16.21 -9.87
C LYS A 165 -1.39 17.72 -10.12
N ALA A 166 -2.59 18.29 -10.01
CA ALA A 166 -2.81 19.72 -10.20
C ALA A 166 -2.05 20.54 -9.14
N ALA A 167 -2.10 20.13 -7.87
CA ALA A 167 -1.36 20.79 -6.80
C ALA A 167 0.16 20.77 -7.04
N LYS A 168 0.69 19.62 -7.43
CA LYS A 168 2.11 19.48 -7.75
C LYS A 168 2.54 20.33 -8.95
N ALA A 169 1.70 20.39 -9.99
CA ALA A 169 1.96 21.25 -11.16
C ALA A 169 1.97 22.74 -10.78
N ALA A 170 1.04 23.17 -9.92
CA ALA A 170 1.01 24.55 -9.43
C ALA A 170 2.24 24.90 -8.57
N GLU A 171 2.69 23.96 -7.73
CA GLU A 171 3.92 24.13 -6.92
C GLU A 171 5.15 24.29 -7.81
N VAL A 172 5.31 23.44 -8.83
CA VAL A 172 6.40 23.51 -9.79
C VAL A 172 6.36 24.83 -10.58
N ALA A 173 5.19 25.26 -11.02
CA ALA A 173 5.02 26.53 -11.72
C ALA A 173 5.39 27.73 -10.83
N LYS A 174 4.97 27.71 -9.57
CA LYS A 174 5.33 28.73 -8.59
C LYS A 174 6.84 28.78 -8.35
N ALA A 175 7.49 27.64 -8.14
CA ALA A 175 8.93 27.56 -7.94
C ALA A 175 9.70 28.09 -9.16
N ALA A 176 9.24 27.82 -10.38
CA ALA A 176 9.83 28.34 -11.60
C ALA A 176 9.66 29.87 -11.71
N ALA A 177 8.52 30.43 -11.34
CA ALA A 177 8.26 31.87 -11.33
C ALA A 177 9.12 32.58 -10.28
N ASP A 178 9.24 32.00 -9.09
CA ASP A 178 10.08 32.55 -8.01
C ASP A 178 11.56 32.54 -8.42
N ALA A 179 12.05 31.50 -9.09
CA ALA A 179 13.41 31.43 -9.63
C ALA A 179 13.68 32.44 -10.74
N ALA A 180 12.72 32.64 -11.66
CA ALA A 180 12.80 33.62 -12.72
C ALA A 180 12.84 35.03 -12.14
N SER A 181 12.03 35.37 -11.15
CA SER A 181 12.01 36.64 -10.46
C SER A 181 13.34 36.94 -9.76
N ALA A 182 13.92 35.93 -9.09
CA ALA A 182 15.23 36.05 -8.44
C ALA A 182 16.35 36.30 -9.46
N ALA A 183 16.32 35.65 -10.63
CA ALA A 183 17.30 35.87 -11.70
C ALA A 183 17.21 37.26 -12.30
N MET A 184 15.99 37.78 -12.46
CA MET A 184 15.80 39.17 -12.94
C MET A 184 16.30 40.22 -11.92
N ALA A 185 16.08 39.98 -10.62
CA ALA A 185 16.57 40.86 -9.57
C ALA A 185 18.11 40.89 -9.48
N ALA A 186 18.78 39.76 -9.75
CA ALA A 186 20.22 39.64 -9.77
C ALA A 186 20.87 40.31 -11.01
N SER A 187 20.09 40.54 -12.08
CA SER A 187 20.55 41.11 -13.34
C SER A 187 20.37 42.63 -13.41
N ALA A 188 19.87 43.29 -12.36
CA ALA A 188 19.76 44.74 -12.33
C ALA A 188 21.15 45.40 -12.36
N PRO A 189 21.46 46.32 -13.31
CA PRO A 189 22.76 46.95 -13.38
C PRO A 189 22.97 47.83 -12.14
N SER A 190 24.02 47.54 -11.38
CA SER A 190 24.49 48.44 -10.30
C SER A 190 24.92 49.75 -10.95
N THR A 191 24.08 50.79 -10.87
CA THR A 191 24.46 52.12 -11.27
C THR A 191 25.50 52.64 -10.27
N THR A 192 26.77 52.42 -10.57
CA THR A 192 27.88 53.03 -9.86
C THR A 192 27.83 54.52 -10.11
N THR A 193 27.29 55.27 -9.16
CA THR A 193 27.43 56.75 -9.16
C THR A 193 28.90 57.05 -9.00
N ALA A 194 29.57 57.42 -10.11
CA ALA A 194 30.90 57.93 -10.08
C ALA A 194 30.87 59.31 -9.39
N ILE A 195 31.37 59.40 -8.17
CA ILE A 195 31.68 60.67 -7.50
C ILE A 195 32.91 61.23 -8.15
N ALA A 196 32.76 62.29 -8.92
CA ALA A 196 33.88 63.11 -9.47
C ALA A 196 34.63 63.81 -8.32
N PRO A 197 35.96 63.78 -8.28
CA PRO A 197 36.71 64.56 -7.30
C PRO A 197 36.65 66.03 -7.68
N ALA A 198 36.19 66.85 -6.74
CA ALA A 198 36.26 68.28 -6.84
C ALA A 198 37.73 68.72 -6.78
N GLU A 199 38.21 69.36 -7.89
CA GLU A 199 39.51 69.97 -8.01
C GLU A 199 39.54 71.29 -7.23
N ALA A 200 40.38 71.35 -6.19
CA ALA A 200 40.61 72.54 -5.42
C ALA A 200 41.60 73.44 -6.16
N ALA A 201 41.10 74.52 -6.78
CA ALA A 201 41.92 75.58 -7.31
C ALA A 201 42.44 76.48 -6.18
N SER A 202 43.71 76.35 -5.93
CA SER A 202 44.48 77.27 -5.12
C SER A 202 44.76 78.60 -5.93
N ALA A 203 44.35 79.73 -5.40
CA ALA A 203 44.77 81.04 -5.91
C ALA A 203 45.46 81.83 -4.80
N SER A 204 46.74 82.09 -5.05
CA SER A 204 47.61 83.01 -4.32
C SER A 204 47.12 84.48 -4.35
N LYS A 205 47.17 85.15 -3.25
CA LYS A 205 47.95 86.36 -2.98
C LYS A 205 47.73 86.86 -1.58
#